data_23a380f4fb554dbe6fb17321d6ea9e46
#
_entry.id   23a380f4fb554dbe6fb17321d6ea9e46
#
_cell.length_a   1.000
_cell.length_b   1.000
_cell.length_c   1.000
_cell.angle_alpha   90.00
_cell.angle_beta   90.00
_cell.angle_gamma   90.00
#
_symmetry.space_group_name_H-M   'P 1'
#
loop_
_entity.id
_entity.type
_entity.pdbx_description
1 polymer ?
#
loop_
_entity_poly.entity_id
_entity_poly.type
_entity_poly.pdbx_seq_one_letter_code
_entity_poly.pdbx_strand_id
1 'polypeptide(L)'
;MLAAGLAAQAAAPRQTEADAYTRYELLGPETASFKIYYEITATTAGATHYYNPIRAGSTASDEAVYDAMSGKPLPFEVVTGAAARQDPMMARASDSMDYIKVTLARPVPEEGQGRIIIVKTYKDEKSYLRDPRDPKGIIFNRPLGIQRNEVVLPPGYELTGCNVPSQVLAQPDGRVAISFMHAGSGEAPLILHARADAPTGDAARPAALTGERSWEAPARQGPTERARLSERAHQDRDIVYFLEAPESHAFSLYHDYTEAQPGAHAYYNVVREGSTVSSPSAYVLDTGEKLNAQVMTGAQLAAAKINPGESVGASTPVVVIPFPPVAKGTSVRLRISETYTAPASYRLENGELVFDRSFGRPRNAVVLPAGWYLTDSSIPATVRELPDGRIRLDFWNDRPDNIDVLIKARRKQPN
;
A
#
# COMPACT_ATOMS: atom_id res chain seq x y z
N MET A 1 -14.55 -31.26 -46.50
CA MET A 1 -13.65 -31.26 -45.36
C MET A 1 -14.04 -30.10 -44.47
N LEU A 2 -14.73 -30.38 -43.36
CA LEU A 2 -15.07 -29.38 -42.35
C LEU A 2 -13.88 -29.27 -41.40
N ALA A 3 -13.23 -28.12 -41.39
CA ALA A 3 -12.24 -27.77 -40.36
C ALA A 3 -12.99 -27.38 -39.06
N ALA A 4 -13.01 -28.26 -38.09
CA ALA A 4 -13.46 -27.95 -36.75
C ALA A 4 -12.40 -27.07 -36.09
N GLY A 5 -12.70 -25.77 -35.98
CA GLY A 5 -11.88 -24.84 -35.16
C GLY A 5 -11.98 -25.25 -33.69
N LEU A 6 -10.88 -25.75 -33.11
CA LEU A 6 -10.71 -25.84 -31.67
C LEU A 6 -10.67 -24.40 -31.15
N ALA A 7 -11.78 -23.93 -30.57
CA ALA A 7 -11.76 -22.76 -29.73
C ALA A 7 -10.90 -23.12 -28.49
N ALA A 8 -9.74 -22.50 -28.37
CA ALA A 8 -8.93 -22.61 -27.15
C ALA A 8 -9.79 -22.10 -25.99
N GLN A 9 -10.22 -23.01 -25.13
CA GLN A 9 -10.96 -22.67 -23.92
C GLN A 9 -10.01 -21.87 -23.04
N ALA A 10 -10.24 -20.56 -22.90
CA ALA A 10 -9.46 -19.71 -22.00
C ALA A 10 -9.48 -20.35 -20.61
N ALA A 11 -8.30 -20.55 -20.02
CA ALA A 11 -8.20 -21.06 -18.67
C ALA A 11 -9.01 -20.16 -17.73
N ALA A 12 -9.80 -20.76 -16.84
CA ALA A 12 -10.57 -20.00 -15.86
C ALA A 12 -9.67 -19.03 -15.11
N PRO A 13 -10.09 -17.76 -14.89
CA PRO A 13 -9.26 -16.77 -14.21
C PRO A 13 -8.98 -17.25 -12.78
N ARG A 14 -7.72 -17.24 -12.39
CA ARG A 14 -7.29 -17.54 -11.03
C ARG A 14 -7.55 -16.32 -10.14
N GLN A 15 -7.94 -16.55 -8.87
CA GLN A 15 -8.02 -15.47 -7.90
C GLN A 15 -6.67 -14.72 -7.80
N THR A 16 -6.73 -13.40 -7.93
CA THR A 16 -5.58 -12.51 -7.83
C THR A 16 -5.87 -11.39 -6.83
N GLU A 17 -4.79 -10.90 -6.20
CA GLU A 17 -4.82 -9.75 -5.31
C GLU A 17 -3.62 -8.85 -5.61
N ALA A 18 -3.76 -7.55 -5.35
CA ALA A 18 -2.69 -6.58 -5.61
C ALA A 18 -1.96 -6.22 -4.33
N ASP A 19 -2.63 -5.62 -3.38
CA ASP A 19 -2.07 -5.03 -2.19
C ASP A 19 -2.76 -5.57 -0.95
N ALA A 20 -1.97 -5.87 0.07
CA ALA A 20 -2.48 -6.36 1.33
C ALA A 20 -1.71 -5.73 2.50
N TYR A 21 -2.43 -5.47 3.57
CA TYR A 21 -1.88 -5.02 4.84
C TYR A 21 -2.46 -5.85 5.98
N THR A 22 -1.63 -6.20 6.95
CA THR A 22 -2.10 -6.95 8.13
C THR A 22 -1.64 -6.26 9.41
N ARG A 23 -2.59 -6.02 10.30
CA ARG A 23 -2.34 -5.58 11.68
C ARG A 23 -2.65 -6.73 12.64
N TYR A 24 -1.68 -7.09 13.48
CA TYR A 24 -1.79 -8.08 14.55
C TYR A 24 -1.84 -7.37 15.88
N GLU A 25 -2.93 -7.46 16.62
CA GLU A 25 -3.01 -6.96 17.99
C GLU A 25 -2.83 -8.14 18.96
N LEU A 26 -1.68 -8.18 19.64
CA LEU A 26 -1.41 -9.23 20.62
C LEU A 26 -2.29 -9.04 21.84
N LEU A 27 -3.01 -10.08 22.23
CA LEU A 27 -3.86 -10.11 23.43
C LEU A 27 -3.05 -10.56 24.65
N GLY A 28 -3.71 -10.76 25.80
CA GLY A 28 -3.03 -11.26 26.99
C GLY A 28 -2.26 -12.55 26.69
N PRO A 29 -0.99 -12.66 27.09
CA PRO A 29 -0.12 -13.78 26.67
C PRO A 29 -0.58 -15.14 27.21
N GLU A 30 -1.43 -15.18 28.26
CA GLU A 30 -2.06 -16.38 28.76
C GLU A 30 -3.06 -16.99 27.78
N THR A 31 -3.56 -16.21 26.85
CA THR A 31 -4.50 -16.67 25.82
C THR A 31 -3.81 -17.26 24.60
N ALA A 32 -2.52 -16.95 24.38
CA ALA A 32 -1.76 -17.22 23.15
C ALA A 32 -2.51 -16.75 21.90
N SER A 33 -3.28 -15.67 22.03
CA SER A 33 -4.18 -15.17 20.99
C SER A 33 -3.82 -13.77 20.55
N PHE A 34 -4.16 -13.47 19.28
CA PHE A 34 -4.01 -12.14 18.70
C PHE A 34 -5.14 -11.86 17.73
N LYS A 35 -5.56 -10.61 17.68
CA LYS A 35 -6.57 -10.14 16.74
C LYS A 35 -5.89 -9.72 15.44
N ILE A 36 -6.48 -10.08 14.33
CA ILE A 36 -5.96 -9.77 13.00
C ILE A 36 -6.96 -8.85 12.31
N TYR A 37 -6.45 -7.76 11.75
CA TYR A 37 -7.12 -6.91 10.78
C TYR A 37 -6.38 -7.09 9.46
N TYR A 38 -7.03 -7.67 8.47
CA TYR A 38 -6.44 -7.97 7.19
C TYR A 38 -7.16 -7.20 6.08
N GLU A 39 -6.49 -6.22 5.52
CA GLU A 39 -6.95 -5.44 4.37
C GLU A 39 -6.48 -6.13 3.09
N ILE A 40 -7.41 -6.39 2.19
CA ILE A 40 -7.19 -7.15 0.96
C ILE A 40 -7.71 -6.34 -0.22
N THR A 41 -6.98 -6.38 -1.32
CA THR A 41 -7.35 -5.80 -2.60
C THR A 41 -7.50 -6.91 -3.65
N ALA A 42 -8.71 -7.41 -3.85
CA ALA A 42 -9.03 -8.39 -4.89
C ALA A 42 -9.00 -7.72 -6.28
N THR A 43 -8.36 -8.37 -7.25
CA THR A 43 -8.16 -7.82 -8.59
C THR A 43 -8.65 -8.72 -9.73
N THR A 44 -9.26 -9.86 -9.44
CA THR A 44 -9.82 -10.72 -10.47
C THR A 44 -11.09 -10.08 -11.03
N ALA A 45 -11.02 -9.53 -12.25
CA ALA A 45 -12.13 -8.85 -12.90
C ALA A 45 -13.40 -9.74 -12.97
N GLY A 46 -14.55 -9.15 -12.65
CA GLY A 46 -15.84 -9.83 -12.60
C GLY A 46 -16.06 -10.76 -11.40
N ALA A 47 -15.05 -10.96 -10.54
CA ALA A 47 -15.20 -11.79 -9.34
C ALA A 47 -16.27 -11.22 -8.41
N THR A 48 -17.16 -12.08 -7.92
CA THR A 48 -18.21 -11.77 -6.94
C THR A 48 -17.89 -12.34 -5.56
N HIS A 49 -16.83 -13.14 -5.46
CA HIS A 49 -16.35 -13.74 -4.22
C HIS A 49 -14.85 -13.58 -4.07
N TYR A 50 -14.38 -13.61 -2.82
CA TYR A 50 -12.98 -13.71 -2.46
C TYR A 50 -12.79 -14.81 -1.43
N TYR A 51 -11.72 -15.59 -1.55
CA TYR A 51 -11.40 -16.72 -0.67
C TYR A 51 -10.13 -16.46 0.10
N ASN A 52 -10.22 -16.28 1.43
CA ASN A 52 -9.06 -16.12 2.30
C ASN A 52 -8.70 -17.44 2.96
N PRO A 53 -7.49 -17.97 2.77
CA PRO A 53 -7.09 -19.25 3.38
C PRO A 53 -6.97 -19.12 4.90
N ILE A 54 -7.44 -20.14 5.64
CA ILE A 54 -7.24 -20.27 7.08
C ILE A 54 -5.95 -21.07 7.28
N ARG A 55 -4.98 -20.50 8.00
CA ARG A 55 -3.69 -21.15 8.23
C ARG A 55 -3.86 -22.44 9.04
N ALA A 56 -3.32 -23.53 8.55
CA ALA A 56 -3.37 -24.82 9.22
C ALA A 56 -2.75 -24.77 10.61
N GLY A 57 -3.44 -25.33 11.61
CA GLY A 57 -3.02 -25.34 13.01
C GLY A 57 -3.34 -24.08 13.82
N SER A 58 -4.00 -23.07 13.21
CA SER A 58 -4.58 -21.93 13.93
C SER A 58 -6.08 -22.15 14.09
N THR A 59 -6.64 -21.73 15.25
CA THR A 59 -8.09 -21.66 15.46
C THR A 59 -8.54 -20.23 15.29
N ALA A 60 -9.45 -20.00 14.35
CA ALA A 60 -10.03 -18.68 14.12
C ALA A 60 -11.35 -18.54 14.88
N SER A 61 -11.63 -17.35 15.42
CA SER A 61 -12.89 -16.95 16.06
C SER A 61 -13.17 -15.47 15.83
N ASP A 62 -14.36 -15.02 16.22
CA ASP A 62 -14.79 -13.62 16.17
C ASP A 62 -14.65 -13.01 14.77
N GLU A 63 -14.98 -13.78 13.75
CA GLU A 63 -14.80 -13.38 12.37
C GLU A 63 -15.83 -12.34 11.96
N ALA A 64 -15.39 -11.30 11.30
CA ALA A 64 -16.22 -10.29 10.66
C ALA A 64 -15.56 -9.80 9.38
N VAL A 65 -16.36 -9.51 8.37
CA VAL A 65 -15.87 -9.02 7.08
C VAL A 65 -16.60 -7.74 6.70
N TYR A 66 -15.87 -6.79 6.15
CA TYR A 66 -16.39 -5.49 5.76
C TYR A 66 -15.95 -5.10 4.35
N ASP A 67 -16.82 -4.41 3.61
CA ASP A 67 -16.44 -3.68 2.40
C ASP A 67 -15.66 -2.43 2.82
N ALA A 68 -14.41 -2.32 2.38
CA ALA A 68 -13.54 -1.21 2.81
C ALA A 68 -14.00 0.15 2.24
N MET A 69 -14.71 0.16 1.11
CA MET A 69 -15.26 1.39 0.55
C MET A 69 -16.39 1.94 1.41
N SER A 70 -17.36 1.12 1.77
CA SER A 70 -18.59 1.56 2.46
C SER A 70 -18.58 1.38 3.97
N GLY A 71 -17.61 0.63 4.52
CA GLY A 71 -17.56 0.22 5.92
C GLY A 71 -18.67 -0.78 6.31
N LYS A 72 -19.48 -1.27 5.37
CA LYS A 72 -20.62 -2.16 5.67
C LYS A 72 -20.18 -3.60 5.81
N PRO A 73 -20.83 -4.38 6.70
CA PRO A 73 -20.59 -5.82 6.80
C PRO A 73 -20.86 -6.54 5.48
N LEU A 74 -20.06 -7.57 5.18
CA LEU A 74 -20.21 -8.46 4.05
C LEU A 74 -20.59 -9.86 4.52
N PRO A 75 -21.45 -10.59 3.77
CA PRO A 75 -21.70 -12.00 4.01
C PRO A 75 -20.45 -12.84 3.76
N PHE A 76 -20.20 -13.79 4.62
CA PHE A 76 -19.14 -14.77 4.46
C PHE A 76 -19.53 -16.12 5.05
N GLU A 77 -18.84 -17.17 4.61
CA GLU A 77 -18.96 -18.52 5.13
C GLU A 77 -17.58 -19.19 5.17
N VAL A 78 -17.39 -20.13 6.08
CA VAL A 78 -16.20 -20.99 6.07
C VAL A 78 -16.49 -22.21 5.22
N VAL A 79 -15.64 -22.45 4.22
CA VAL A 79 -15.79 -23.57 3.28
C VAL A 79 -14.52 -24.41 3.25
N THR A 80 -14.68 -25.72 3.03
CA THR A 80 -13.52 -26.61 2.82
C THR A 80 -12.87 -26.35 1.46
N GLY A 81 -11.60 -26.77 1.28
CA GLY A 81 -10.93 -26.66 -0.02
C GLY A 81 -11.68 -27.42 -1.13
N ALA A 82 -12.32 -28.54 -0.82
CA ALA A 82 -13.17 -29.26 -1.77
C ALA A 82 -14.38 -28.44 -2.24
N ALA A 83 -15.02 -27.72 -1.32
CA ALA A 83 -16.14 -26.81 -1.66
C ALA A 83 -15.63 -25.58 -2.41
N ALA A 84 -14.49 -25.00 -2.01
CA ALA A 84 -13.88 -23.86 -2.71
C ALA A 84 -13.58 -24.17 -4.18
N ARG A 85 -13.13 -25.40 -4.51
CA ARG A 85 -12.85 -25.82 -5.90
C ARG A 85 -14.09 -25.88 -6.81
N GLN A 86 -15.30 -25.76 -6.28
CA GLN A 86 -16.49 -25.60 -7.11
C GLN A 86 -16.48 -24.25 -7.86
N ASP A 87 -15.75 -23.27 -7.33
CA ASP A 87 -15.50 -22.01 -8.03
C ASP A 87 -14.30 -22.18 -8.98
N PRO A 88 -14.44 -21.91 -10.28
CA PRO A 88 -13.33 -22.03 -11.24
C PRO A 88 -12.08 -21.23 -10.86
N MET A 89 -12.23 -20.09 -10.18
CA MET A 89 -11.09 -19.30 -9.68
C MET A 89 -10.25 -20.04 -8.65
N MET A 90 -10.86 -20.98 -7.93
CA MET A 90 -10.27 -21.77 -6.85
C MET A 90 -9.95 -23.21 -7.26
N ALA A 91 -9.89 -23.52 -8.55
CA ALA A 91 -9.64 -24.89 -9.06
C ALA A 91 -8.39 -25.58 -8.45
N ARG A 92 -7.45 -24.82 -7.90
CA ARG A 92 -6.23 -25.32 -7.24
C ARG A 92 -6.28 -25.23 -5.71
N ALA A 93 -7.43 -24.96 -5.10
CA ALA A 93 -7.55 -24.92 -3.64
C ALA A 93 -7.16 -26.26 -3.02
N SER A 94 -6.41 -26.22 -1.91
CA SER A 94 -5.94 -27.42 -1.21
C SER A 94 -7.06 -28.06 -0.40
N ASP A 95 -7.22 -29.39 -0.48
CA ASP A 95 -8.17 -30.15 0.34
C ASP A 95 -7.90 -30.08 1.84
N SER A 96 -6.65 -29.84 2.22
CA SER A 96 -6.22 -29.74 3.62
C SER A 96 -6.44 -28.37 4.23
N MET A 97 -7.05 -27.42 3.50
CA MET A 97 -7.25 -26.03 3.94
C MET A 97 -8.73 -25.67 3.92
N ASP A 98 -9.13 -24.90 4.91
CA ASP A 98 -10.41 -24.20 4.92
C ASP A 98 -10.21 -22.75 4.46
N TYR A 99 -11.28 -22.15 3.95
CA TYR A 99 -11.27 -20.79 3.42
C TYR A 99 -12.45 -20.00 3.97
N ILE A 100 -12.22 -18.73 4.30
CA ILE A 100 -13.27 -17.75 4.48
C ILE A 100 -13.68 -17.30 3.07
N LYS A 101 -14.87 -17.74 2.61
CA LYS A 101 -15.47 -17.28 1.35
C LYS A 101 -16.30 -16.05 1.60
N VAL A 102 -15.90 -14.94 1.08
CA VAL A 102 -16.56 -13.63 1.22
C VAL A 102 -17.36 -13.33 -0.03
N THR A 103 -18.63 -12.94 0.14
CA THR A 103 -19.42 -12.35 -0.95
C THR A 103 -19.13 -10.86 -1.05
N LEU A 104 -18.58 -10.42 -2.18
CA LEU A 104 -18.20 -9.03 -2.39
C LEU A 104 -19.45 -8.14 -2.55
N ALA A 105 -19.36 -6.88 -2.13
CA ALA A 105 -20.46 -5.91 -2.24
C ALA A 105 -20.89 -5.65 -3.69
N ARG A 106 -19.98 -5.88 -4.63
CA ARG A 106 -20.14 -5.71 -6.07
C ARG A 106 -19.09 -6.54 -6.81
N PRO A 107 -19.33 -6.92 -8.07
CA PRO A 107 -18.28 -7.55 -8.88
C PRO A 107 -17.06 -6.63 -8.98
N VAL A 108 -15.86 -7.21 -8.99
CA VAL A 108 -14.63 -6.47 -9.21
C VAL A 108 -14.68 -5.83 -10.60
N PRO A 109 -14.50 -4.50 -10.75
CA PRO A 109 -14.50 -3.85 -12.06
C PRO A 109 -13.36 -4.37 -12.96
N GLU A 110 -13.49 -4.27 -14.28
CA GLU A 110 -12.50 -4.78 -15.25
C GLU A 110 -11.11 -4.18 -15.04
N GLU A 111 -11.01 -2.86 -14.81
CA GLU A 111 -9.76 -2.17 -14.48
C GLU A 111 -9.73 -1.65 -13.03
N GLY A 112 -10.52 -2.30 -12.15
CA GLY A 112 -10.72 -1.85 -10.77
C GLY A 112 -10.32 -2.89 -9.74
N GLN A 113 -10.86 -2.72 -8.55
CA GLN A 113 -10.50 -3.50 -7.35
C GLN A 113 -11.72 -3.76 -6.48
N GLY A 114 -11.69 -4.87 -5.73
CA GLY A 114 -12.61 -5.14 -4.64
C GLY A 114 -11.85 -5.11 -3.31
N ARG A 115 -12.04 -4.07 -2.50
CA ARG A 115 -11.33 -3.92 -1.22
C ARG A 115 -12.20 -4.43 -0.07
N ILE A 116 -11.63 -5.33 0.73
CA ILE A 116 -12.29 -5.93 1.89
C ILE A 116 -11.39 -5.88 3.12
N ILE A 117 -12.00 -5.86 4.29
CA ILE A 117 -11.31 -5.97 5.58
C ILE A 117 -11.84 -7.22 6.29
N ILE A 118 -10.96 -8.18 6.58
CA ILE A 118 -11.27 -9.36 7.37
C ILE A 118 -10.73 -9.14 8.79
N VAL A 119 -11.61 -9.22 9.78
CA VAL A 119 -11.26 -9.18 11.20
C VAL A 119 -11.47 -10.56 11.77
N LYS A 120 -10.49 -11.07 12.52
CA LYS A 120 -10.56 -12.38 13.18
C LYS A 120 -9.60 -12.47 14.36
N THR A 121 -9.90 -13.34 15.30
CA THR A 121 -9.00 -13.68 16.40
C THR A 121 -8.37 -15.04 16.13
N TYR A 122 -7.04 -15.12 16.21
CA TYR A 122 -6.31 -16.39 16.12
C TYR A 122 -5.75 -16.75 17.48
N LYS A 123 -5.91 -18.03 17.87
CA LYS A 123 -5.12 -18.67 18.89
C LYS A 123 -4.03 -19.51 18.23
N ASP A 124 -2.77 -19.21 18.55
CA ASP A 124 -1.61 -19.89 17.97
C ASP A 124 -0.44 -19.92 18.98
N GLU A 125 -0.40 -20.97 19.79
CA GLU A 125 0.59 -21.17 20.85
C GLU A 125 2.02 -21.38 20.34
N LYS A 126 2.19 -21.64 19.03
CA LYS A 126 3.52 -21.78 18.41
C LYS A 126 4.08 -20.43 17.98
N SER A 127 3.20 -19.50 17.59
CA SER A 127 3.61 -18.19 17.13
C SER A 127 3.66 -17.14 18.25
N TYR A 128 2.77 -17.26 19.27
CA TYR A 128 2.68 -16.31 20.37
C TYR A 128 2.78 -17.03 21.72
N LEU A 129 3.87 -16.81 22.44
CA LEU A 129 4.19 -17.54 23.65
C LEU A 129 4.89 -16.66 24.70
N ARG A 130 4.87 -17.10 25.95
CA ARG A 130 5.70 -16.52 27.01
C ARG A 130 7.17 -16.88 26.74
N ASP A 131 8.10 -15.95 27.00
CA ASP A 131 9.52 -16.24 26.90
C ASP A 131 9.92 -17.21 28.04
N PRO A 132 10.42 -18.41 27.73
CA PRO A 132 10.83 -19.35 28.75
C PRO A 132 12.03 -18.90 29.59
N ARG A 133 12.77 -17.87 29.14
CA ARG A 133 13.95 -17.31 29.80
C ARG A 133 13.66 -16.04 30.58
N ASP A 134 12.49 -15.43 30.39
CA ASP A 134 12.07 -14.20 31.07
C ASP A 134 10.60 -14.32 31.50
N PRO A 135 10.30 -14.43 32.83
CA PRO A 135 8.92 -14.60 33.29
C PRO A 135 7.99 -13.43 32.98
N LYS A 136 8.54 -12.26 32.66
CA LYS A 136 7.80 -11.09 32.17
C LYS A 136 7.78 -10.97 30.66
N GLY A 137 8.52 -11.83 29.97
CA GLY A 137 8.76 -11.79 28.53
C GLY A 137 7.69 -12.47 27.70
N ILE A 138 7.52 -12.00 26.48
CA ILE A 138 6.75 -12.65 25.41
C ILE A 138 7.56 -12.70 24.13
N ILE A 139 7.25 -13.68 23.31
CA ILE A 139 7.81 -13.88 21.98
C ILE A 139 6.64 -13.96 20.99
N PHE A 140 6.70 -13.16 19.93
CA PHE A 140 5.87 -13.35 18.75
C PHE A 140 6.79 -13.76 17.60
N ASN A 141 6.72 -15.03 17.20
CA ASN A 141 7.55 -15.64 16.15
C ASN A 141 6.64 -16.17 15.05
N ARG A 142 6.52 -15.41 13.97
CA ARG A 142 5.60 -15.73 12.89
C ARG A 142 6.16 -15.29 11.54
N PRO A 143 6.41 -16.19 10.59
CA PRO A 143 6.68 -15.80 9.21
C PRO A 143 5.45 -15.13 8.61
N LEU A 144 5.63 -13.96 7.99
CA LEU A 144 4.55 -13.13 7.44
C LEU A 144 4.70 -13.02 5.92
N GLY A 145 3.72 -13.58 5.19
CA GLY A 145 3.69 -13.57 3.72
C GLY A 145 3.11 -12.27 3.12
N ILE A 146 2.52 -11.40 3.97
CA ILE A 146 2.01 -10.10 3.56
C ILE A 146 3.16 -9.09 3.56
N GLN A 147 3.19 -8.21 2.56
CA GLN A 147 4.30 -7.26 2.43
C GLN A 147 4.24 -6.09 3.41
N ARG A 148 3.04 -5.68 3.83
CA ARG A 148 2.83 -4.54 4.74
C ARG A 148 2.22 -5.04 6.05
N ASN A 149 2.92 -4.86 7.16
CA ASN A 149 2.55 -5.45 8.44
C ASN A 149 2.70 -4.49 9.60
N GLU A 150 1.85 -4.64 10.61
CA GLU A 150 1.96 -4.03 11.93
C GLU A 150 1.71 -5.08 13.02
N VAL A 151 2.48 -5.04 14.08
CA VAL A 151 2.24 -5.81 15.31
C VAL A 151 2.10 -4.83 16.47
N VAL A 152 1.00 -4.90 17.20
CA VAL A 152 0.73 -4.06 18.37
C VAL A 152 0.89 -4.92 19.63
N LEU A 153 1.76 -4.47 20.53
CA LEU A 153 2.02 -5.14 21.81
C LEU A 153 0.81 -5.07 22.74
N PRO A 154 0.65 -6.01 23.69
CA PRO A 154 -0.35 -5.88 24.75
C PRO A 154 -0.10 -4.64 25.60
N PRO A 155 -1.12 -4.11 26.30
CA PRO A 155 -0.93 -3.01 27.24
C PRO A 155 0.12 -3.35 28.30
N GLY A 156 1.01 -2.40 28.62
CA GLY A 156 2.05 -2.57 29.63
C GLY A 156 3.30 -3.32 29.15
N TYR A 157 3.42 -3.61 27.86
CA TYR A 157 4.61 -4.24 27.28
C TYR A 157 5.50 -3.24 26.53
N GLU A 158 6.79 -3.33 26.75
CA GLU A 158 7.83 -2.64 25.99
C GLU A 158 8.48 -3.59 24.99
N LEU A 159 8.92 -3.04 23.85
CA LEU A 159 9.68 -3.78 22.85
C LEU A 159 11.13 -3.98 23.33
N THR A 160 11.60 -5.24 23.35
CA THR A 160 12.98 -5.57 23.73
C THR A 160 13.80 -6.12 22.56
N GLY A 161 13.16 -6.51 21.46
CA GLY A 161 13.85 -6.98 20.26
C GLY A 161 12.92 -7.20 19.08
N CYS A 162 13.44 -6.88 17.88
CA CYS A 162 12.79 -7.17 16.61
C CYS A 162 13.89 -7.45 15.57
N ASN A 163 13.80 -8.57 14.86
CA ASN A 163 14.81 -8.97 13.87
C ASN A 163 14.58 -8.40 12.47
N VAL A 164 13.47 -7.68 12.26
CA VAL A 164 13.13 -7.02 10.98
C VAL A 164 13.22 -5.50 11.19
N PRO A 165 13.88 -4.75 10.30
CA PRO A 165 13.85 -3.28 10.35
C PRO A 165 12.43 -2.77 10.38
N SER A 166 12.08 -1.98 11.38
CA SER A 166 10.69 -1.60 11.66
C SER A 166 10.59 -0.16 12.15
N GLN A 167 9.48 0.49 11.84
CA GLN A 167 9.05 1.71 12.49
C GLN A 167 8.37 1.35 13.80
N VAL A 168 8.73 2.02 14.89
CA VAL A 168 8.14 1.81 16.22
C VAL A 168 7.37 3.07 16.63
N LEU A 169 6.09 2.93 16.93
CA LEU A 169 5.19 4.04 17.23
C LEU A 169 4.38 3.77 18.49
N ALA A 170 4.30 4.78 19.38
CA ALA A 170 3.34 4.74 20.47
C ALA A 170 1.94 5.06 19.93
N GLN A 171 0.98 4.20 20.25
CA GLN A 171 -0.43 4.39 19.91
C GLN A 171 -1.08 5.38 20.90
N PRO A 172 -2.22 6.02 20.55
CA PRO A 172 -2.93 6.93 21.46
C PRO A 172 -3.37 6.29 22.78
N ASP A 173 -3.54 4.97 22.81
CA ASP A 173 -3.88 4.18 24.01
C ASP A 173 -2.64 3.75 24.83
N GLY A 174 -1.44 4.16 24.41
CA GLY A 174 -0.17 3.87 25.07
C GLY A 174 0.46 2.54 24.69
N ARG A 175 -0.18 1.73 23.86
CA ARG A 175 0.45 0.51 23.33
C ARG A 175 1.54 0.86 22.32
N VAL A 176 2.49 -0.04 22.14
CA VAL A 176 3.56 0.09 21.15
C VAL A 176 3.20 -0.71 19.90
N ALA A 177 3.26 -0.05 18.74
CA ALA A 177 3.11 -0.65 17.43
C ALA A 177 4.46 -0.74 16.72
N ILE A 178 4.70 -1.87 16.09
CA ILE A 178 5.89 -2.18 15.30
C ILE A 178 5.42 -2.48 13.88
N SER A 179 5.76 -1.61 12.93
CA SER A 179 5.32 -1.77 11.55
C SER A 179 6.49 -1.81 10.58
N PHE A 180 6.33 -2.57 9.50
CA PHE A 180 7.35 -2.72 8.48
C PHE A 180 6.77 -3.06 7.11
N MET A 181 7.55 -2.80 6.08
CA MET A 181 7.32 -3.23 4.71
C MET A 181 8.39 -4.25 4.32
N HIS A 182 7.97 -5.39 3.79
CA HIS A 182 8.85 -6.43 3.31
C HIS A 182 8.89 -6.46 1.79
N ALA A 183 10.02 -6.10 1.21
CA ALA A 183 10.20 -6.02 -0.24
C ALA A 183 10.59 -7.36 -0.89
N GLY A 184 10.93 -8.38 -0.10
CA GLY A 184 11.33 -9.70 -0.59
C GLY A 184 10.19 -10.50 -1.21
N SER A 185 10.53 -11.51 -2.02
CA SER A 185 9.57 -12.41 -2.68
C SER A 185 9.04 -13.53 -1.77
N GLY A 186 9.57 -13.68 -0.57
CA GLY A 186 9.18 -14.69 0.41
C GLY A 186 8.48 -14.11 1.63
N GLU A 187 8.31 -14.94 2.65
CA GLU A 187 7.79 -14.49 3.94
C GLU A 187 8.85 -13.72 4.73
N ALA A 188 8.46 -12.64 5.42
CA ALA A 188 9.32 -11.98 6.40
C ALA A 188 9.43 -12.86 7.65
N PRO A 189 10.63 -13.28 8.07
CA PRO A 189 10.81 -14.18 9.23
C PRO A 189 10.78 -13.38 10.54
N LEU A 190 9.62 -12.80 10.89
CA LEU A 190 9.47 -11.93 12.04
C LEU A 190 9.65 -12.69 13.36
N ILE A 191 10.57 -12.22 14.21
CA ILE A 191 10.72 -12.60 15.61
C ILE A 191 10.75 -11.32 16.43
N LEU A 192 9.78 -11.17 17.33
CA LEU A 192 9.63 -10.02 18.19
C LEU A 192 9.67 -10.46 19.65
N HIS A 193 10.42 -9.73 20.47
CA HIS A 193 10.49 -9.91 21.92
C HIS A 193 9.97 -8.67 22.62
N ALA A 194 9.16 -8.85 23.67
CA ALA A 194 8.67 -7.76 24.48
C ALA A 194 8.61 -8.19 25.95
N ARG A 195 8.56 -7.20 26.87
CA ARG A 195 8.56 -7.44 28.33
C ARG A 195 7.49 -6.58 29.02
N ALA A 196 6.86 -7.11 30.05
CA ALA A 196 5.82 -6.46 30.83
C ALA A 196 6.41 -5.48 31.89
N ASP A 197 7.06 -4.43 31.45
CA ASP A 197 7.67 -3.41 32.33
C ASP A 197 7.24 -1.97 31.96
N ALA A 198 6.41 -1.80 30.92
CA ALA A 198 5.94 -0.48 30.50
C ALA A 198 4.75 0.00 31.37
N PRO A 199 4.57 1.32 31.52
CA PRO A 199 3.41 1.87 32.20
C PRO A 199 2.10 1.54 31.48
N THR A 200 0.98 1.60 32.17
CA THR A 200 -0.37 1.37 31.64
C THR A 200 -1.28 2.58 31.93
N GLY A 201 -2.44 2.61 31.29
CA GLY A 201 -3.43 3.68 31.45
C GLY A 201 -2.91 5.05 30.99
N ASP A 202 -3.27 6.10 31.69
CA ASP A 202 -2.89 7.48 31.33
C ASP A 202 -1.37 7.70 31.36
N ALA A 203 -0.63 7.00 32.22
CA ALA A 203 0.83 7.06 32.28
C ALA A 203 1.52 6.49 31.02
N ALA A 204 0.85 5.63 30.27
CA ALA A 204 1.38 5.06 29.03
C ALA A 204 1.13 5.96 27.81
N ARG A 205 0.26 6.97 27.92
CA ARG A 205 -0.04 7.85 26.77
C ARG A 205 1.19 8.62 26.34
N PRO A 206 1.47 8.68 25.01
CA PRO A 206 2.60 9.44 24.52
C PRO A 206 2.44 10.92 24.88
N ALA A 207 3.53 11.52 25.39
CA ALA A 207 3.55 12.93 25.65
C ALA A 207 3.28 13.72 24.37
N ALA A 208 2.61 14.87 24.50
CA ALA A 208 2.45 15.79 23.38
C ALA A 208 3.85 16.19 22.90
N LEU A 209 4.08 16.05 21.58
CA LEU A 209 5.38 16.43 21.00
C LEU A 209 5.54 17.94 21.09
N THR A 210 6.46 18.39 21.93
CA THR A 210 6.84 19.78 22.10
C THR A 210 8.27 19.95 21.60
N GLY A 211 8.51 20.96 20.72
CA GLY A 211 9.84 21.27 20.21
C GLY A 211 10.16 20.68 18.84
N GLU A 212 11.33 21.08 18.34
CA GLU A 212 11.89 20.55 17.09
C GLU A 212 12.42 19.14 17.30
N ARG A 213 12.23 18.27 16.32
CA ARG A 213 12.74 16.92 16.33
C ARG A 213 14.11 16.90 15.68
N SER A 214 15.11 16.38 16.39
CA SER A 214 16.48 16.32 15.91
C SER A 214 16.71 15.46 14.66
N TRP A 215 15.75 14.60 14.31
CA TRP A 215 15.78 13.73 13.13
C TRP A 215 14.93 14.26 11.97
N GLU A 216 14.23 15.39 12.15
CA GLU A 216 13.58 16.07 11.04
C GLU A 216 14.67 16.69 10.16
N ALA A 217 14.65 16.40 8.85
CA ALA A 217 15.51 17.09 7.91
C ALA A 217 15.36 18.62 8.11
N PRO A 218 16.45 19.41 8.02
CA PRO A 218 16.37 20.84 8.19
C PRO A 218 15.25 21.39 7.31
N ALA A 219 14.30 22.07 7.94
CA ALA A 219 13.09 22.54 7.30
C ALA A 219 13.44 23.29 6.03
N ARG A 220 13.00 22.82 4.88
CA ARG A 220 12.87 23.68 3.71
C ARG A 220 12.01 24.85 4.17
N GLN A 221 12.55 26.07 4.06
CA GLN A 221 11.92 27.28 4.57
C GLN A 221 10.45 27.37 4.10
N GLY A 222 9.53 27.08 5.00
CA GLY A 222 8.08 27.11 4.83
C GLY A 222 7.42 26.92 6.19
N PRO A 223 6.13 27.23 6.37
CA PRO A 223 5.46 27.00 7.64
C PRO A 223 5.59 25.54 8.01
N THR A 224 6.27 25.29 9.12
CA THR A 224 6.50 23.97 9.68
C THR A 224 5.20 23.34 10.13
N GLU A 225 4.49 22.66 9.23
CA GLU A 225 3.63 21.60 9.66
C GLU A 225 4.53 20.54 10.30
N ARG A 226 4.38 20.38 11.61
CA ARG A 226 5.08 19.33 12.36
C ARG A 226 4.78 18.00 11.68
N ALA A 227 5.78 17.37 11.10
CA ALA A 227 5.63 16.06 10.50
C ALA A 227 5.04 15.12 11.58
N ARG A 228 3.79 14.73 11.40
CA ARG A 228 3.16 13.75 12.29
C ARG A 228 3.77 12.40 11.97
N LEU A 229 4.30 11.73 12.98
CA LEU A 229 4.67 10.33 12.85
C LEU A 229 3.38 9.56 12.55
N SER A 230 3.31 9.02 11.35
CA SER A 230 2.23 8.12 10.93
C SER A 230 2.83 6.80 10.52
N GLU A 231 2.07 5.75 10.64
CA GLU A 231 2.47 4.43 10.19
C GLU A 231 2.65 4.41 8.67
N ARG A 232 3.88 4.17 8.21
CA ARG A 232 4.23 4.18 6.78
C ARG A 232 3.72 2.92 6.06
N ALA A 233 3.71 1.79 6.73
CA ALA A 233 3.25 0.54 6.13
C ALA A 233 1.75 0.55 5.84
N HIS A 234 0.94 1.21 6.67
CA HIS A 234 -0.50 1.34 6.43
C HIS A 234 -0.84 2.33 5.32
N GLN A 235 0.03 3.32 5.03
CA GLN A 235 -0.25 4.31 4.00
C GLN A 235 -0.43 3.65 2.63
N ASP A 236 -1.66 3.64 2.17
CA ASP A 236 -2.08 3.03 0.92
C ASP A 236 -1.91 4.03 -0.25
N ARG A 237 -0.65 4.35 -0.56
CA ARG A 237 -0.26 5.24 -1.64
C ARG A 237 0.87 4.62 -2.45
N ASP A 238 0.60 4.41 -3.72
CA ASP A 238 1.52 3.80 -4.67
C ASP A 238 1.61 4.65 -5.94
N ILE A 239 2.82 4.97 -6.38
CA ILE A 239 3.04 5.69 -7.63
C ILE A 239 3.93 4.84 -8.52
N VAL A 240 3.51 4.64 -9.76
CA VAL A 240 4.31 3.97 -10.78
C VAL A 240 4.60 4.95 -11.92
N TYR A 241 5.87 5.18 -12.17
CA TYR A 241 6.39 6.01 -13.26
C TYR A 241 6.78 5.13 -14.43
N PHE A 242 6.27 5.41 -15.62
CA PHE A 242 6.65 4.76 -16.88
C PHE A 242 7.45 5.76 -17.71
N LEU A 243 8.75 5.57 -17.77
CA LEU A 243 9.63 6.46 -18.52
C LEU A 243 9.41 6.25 -20.01
N GLU A 244 9.23 7.33 -20.75
CA GLU A 244 9.16 7.36 -22.22
C GLU A 244 10.57 7.47 -22.82
N ALA A 245 10.69 7.71 -24.13
CA ALA A 245 12.00 7.98 -24.72
C ALA A 245 12.65 9.21 -24.03
N PRO A 246 13.90 9.12 -23.54
CA PRO A 246 14.48 10.18 -22.69
C PRO A 246 14.64 11.53 -23.43
N GLU A 247 14.64 11.51 -24.76
CA GLU A 247 14.65 12.70 -25.61
C GLU A 247 13.36 13.51 -25.48
N SER A 248 12.25 12.88 -25.06
CA SER A 248 10.97 13.58 -24.81
C SER A 248 10.94 14.27 -23.47
N HIS A 249 11.82 13.90 -22.53
CA HIS A 249 11.78 14.31 -21.13
C HIS A 249 10.46 13.95 -20.43
N ALA A 250 9.67 13.04 -21.01
CA ALA A 250 8.33 12.70 -20.58
C ALA A 250 8.28 11.33 -19.89
N PHE A 251 7.39 11.24 -18.92
CA PHE A 251 7.01 9.99 -18.27
C PHE A 251 5.52 10.03 -17.93
N SER A 252 4.82 8.97 -18.20
CA SER A 252 3.47 8.76 -17.69
C SER A 252 3.53 8.14 -16.30
N LEU A 253 2.49 8.35 -15.50
CA LEU A 253 2.39 7.74 -14.18
C LEU A 253 0.93 7.42 -13.85
N TYR A 254 0.74 6.47 -12.96
CA TYR A 254 -0.47 6.42 -12.18
C TYR A 254 -0.15 6.51 -10.68
N HIS A 255 -1.09 7.08 -9.94
CA HIS A 255 -1.06 7.19 -8.50
C HIS A 255 -2.33 6.57 -7.92
N ASP A 256 -2.20 5.49 -7.17
CA ASP A 256 -3.27 4.91 -6.40
C ASP A 256 -3.30 5.58 -5.01
N TYR A 257 -4.47 6.08 -4.65
CA TYR A 257 -4.65 6.90 -3.46
C TYR A 257 -5.97 6.58 -2.78
N THR A 258 -5.91 6.22 -1.50
CA THR A 258 -7.12 6.03 -0.68
C THR A 258 -7.36 7.27 0.19
N GLU A 259 -8.54 7.87 0.05
CA GLU A 259 -9.02 8.95 0.87
C GLU A 259 -10.07 8.43 1.86
N ALA A 260 -9.83 8.65 3.15
CA ALA A 260 -10.73 8.25 4.23
C ALA A 260 -11.10 9.40 5.16
N GLN A 261 -10.63 10.63 4.89
CA GLN A 261 -10.93 11.79 5.71
C GLN A 261 -12.38 12.23 5.49
N PRO A 262 -13.23 12.23 6.53
CA PRO A 262 -14.61 12.66 6.40
C PRO A 262 -14.71 14.09 5.85
N GLY A 263 -15.56 14.29 4.84
CA GLY A 263 -15.77 15.57 4.18
C GLY A 263 -14.80 15.87 3.05
N ALA A 264 -13.72 15.11 2.85
CA ALA A 264 -12.88 15.22 1.67
C ALA A 264 -13.70 14.95 0.40
N HIS A 265 -13.56 15.78 -0.62
CA HIS A 265 -14.38 15.76 -1.83
C HIS A 265 -13.60 16.10 -3.10
N ALA A 266 -12.31 16.32 -3.00
CA ALA A 266 -11.44 16.55 -4.14
C ALA A 266 -9.99 16.16 -3.83
N TYR A 267 -9.28 15.70 -4.85
CA TYR A 267 -7.83 15.54 -4.83
C TYR A 267 -7.19 16.70 -5.59
N TYR A 268 -6.14 17.25 -5.02
CA TYR A 268 -5.34 18.33 -5.61
C TYR A 268 -3.90 17.86 -5.79
N ASN A 269 -3.37 18.00 -7.00
CA ASN A 269 -1.98 17.74 -7.29
C ASN A 269 -1.31 18.99 -7.85
N VAL A 270 -0.52 19.66 -7.00
CA VAL A 270 0.27 20.84 -7.41
C VAL A 270 1.42 20.37 -8.28
N VAL A 271 1.44 20.83 -9.54
CA VAL A 271 2.47 20.47 -10.50
C VAL A 271 3.80 21.07 -10.08
N ARG A 272 4.82 20.23 -9.99
CA ARG A 272 6.18 20.63 -9.57
C ARG A 272 6.73 21.69 -10.53
N GLU A 273 7.37 22.71 -9.98
CA GLU A 273 8.02 23.77 -10.75
C GLU A 273 9.00 23.20 -11.80
N GLY A 274 9.01 23.77 -12.98
CA GLY A 274 9.82 23.30 -14.12
C GLY A 274 9.26 22.05 -14.83
N SER A 275 8.07 21.60 -14.43
CA SER A 275 7.37 20.49 -15.09
C SER A 275 6.06 20.97 -15.72
N THR A 276 5.61 20.26 -16.74
CA THR A 276 4.26 20.39 -17.30
C THR A 276 3.49 19.10 -17.14
N VAL A 277 2.17 19.19 -17.01
CA VAL A 277 1.26 18.05 -16.91
C VAL A 277 0.33 18.03 -18.10
N SER A 278 0.05 16.84 -18.61
CA SER A 278 -0.91 16.63 -19.71
C SER A 278 -1.74 15.36 -19.45
N SER A 279 -2.88 15.29 -20.16
CA SER A 279 -3.77 14.14 -20.16
C SER A 279 -4.17 13.60 -18.78
N PRO A 280 -4.51 14.46 -17.79
CA PRO A 280 -4.94 13.97 -16.51
C PRO A 280 -6.26 13.19 -16.64
N SER A 281 -6.34 12.05 -15.99
CA SER A 281 -7.54 11.23 -15.91
C SER A 281 -7.63 10.57 -14.54
N ALA A 282 -8.82 10.26 -14.09
CA ALA A 282 -9.00 9.56 -12.83
C ALA A 282 -10.27 8.70 -12.84
N TYR A 283 -10.28 7.68 -12.00
CA TYR A 283 -11.45 6.86 -11.74
C TYR A 283 -11.42 6.27 -10.33
N VAL A 284 -12.59 5.89 -9.85
CA VAL A 284 -12.75 5.20 -8.57
C VAL A 284 -12.44 3.71 -8.79
N LEU A 285 -11.38 3.21 -8.15
CA LEU A 285 -10.96 1.81 -8.30
C LEU A 285 -12.03 0.81 -7.81
N ASP A 286 -12.78 1.17 -6.76
CA ASP A 286 -13.80 0.31 -6.18
C ASP A 286 -15.03 0.12 -7.09
N THR A 287 -15.31 1.07 -7.97
CA THR A 287 -16.54 1.07 -8.80
C THR A 287 -16.27 1.11 -10.31
N GLY A 288 -15.04 1.50 -10.71
CA GLY A 288 -14.73 1.78 -12.11
C GLY A 288 -15.30 3.12 -12.63
N GLU A 289 -15.94 3.93 -11.77
CA GLU A 289 -16.52 5.23 -12.14
C GLU A 289 -15.42 6.20 -12.56
N LYS A 290 -15.56 6.77 -13.77
CA LYS A 290 -14.66 7.82 -14.26
C LYS A 290 -14.96 9.16 -13.61
N LEU A 291 -13.91 9.85 -13.18
CA LEU A 291 -13.99 11.17 -12.57
C LEU A 291 -13.54 12.25 -13.54
N ASN A 292 -14.07 13.46 -13.35
CA ASN A 292 -13.66 14.62 -14.12
C ASN A 292 -12.33 15.17 -13.59
N ALA A 293 -11.25 15.01 -14.36
CA ALA A 293 -9.95 15.57 -14.05
C ALA A 293 -9.71 16.83 -14.89
N GLN A 294 -9.29 17.92 -14.26
CA GLN A 294 -9.02 19.18 -14.94
C GLN A 294 -7.76 19.85 -14.41
N VAL A 295 -7.09 20.63 -15.25
CA VAL A 295 -5.95 21.46 -14.84
C VAL A 295 -6.41 22.88 -14.65
N MET A 296 -6.17 23.43 -13.45
CA MET A 296 -6.48 24.82 -13.09
C MET A 296 -5.19 25.52 -12.67
N THR A 297 -5.08 26.81 -12.91
CA THR A 297 -3.99 27.62 -12.34
C THR A 297 -4.33 28.06 -10.92
N GLY A 298 -3.32 28.44 -10.12
CA GLY A 298 -3.56 28.97 -8.79
C GLY A 298 -4.48 30.20 -8.79
N ALA A 299 -4.41 31.05 -9.83
CA ALA A 299 -5.34 32.18 -10.01
C ALA A 299 -6.79 31.71 -10.22
N GLN A 300 -6.99 30.64 -10.99
CA GLN A 300 -8.34 30.08 -11.21
C GLN A 300 -8.88 29.40 -9.94
N LEU A 301 -8.03 28.72 -9.17
CA LEU A 301 -8.41 28.17 -7.87
C LEU A 301 -8.84 29.27 -6.90
N ALA A 302 -8.07 30.38 -6.82
CA ALA A 302 -8.40 31.51 -5.98
C ALA A 302 -9.73 32.17 -6.38
N ALA A 303 -9.97 32.38 -7.69
CA ALA A 303 -11.22 32.90 -8.21
C ALA A 303 -12.43 31.98 -7.89
N ALA A 304 -12.22 30.68 -7.94
CA ALA A 304 -13.23 29.66 -7.58
C ALA A 304 -13.35 29.41 -6.06
N LYS A 305 -12.55 30.11 -5.22
CA LYS A 305 -12.49 29.92 -3.76
C LYS A 305 -12.16 28.48 -3.35
N ILE A 306 -11.38 27.79 -4.16
CA ILE A 306 -10.90 26.44 -3.89
C ILE A 306 -9.58 26.54 -3.14
N ASN A 307 -9.50 25.88 -1.97
CA ASN A 307 -8.28 25.77 -1.19
C ASN A 307 -7.65 24.37 -1.40
N PRO A 308 -6.49 24.27 -2.06
CA PRO A 308 -5.82 22.98 -2.29
C PRO A 308 -5.07 22.45 -1.04
N GLY A 309 -5.13 23.13 0.10
CA GLY A 309 -4.45 22.74 1.33
C GLY A 309 -3.00 23.20 1.45
N GLU A 310 -2.45 23.83 0.41
CA GLU A 310 -1.11 24.39 0.39
C GLU A 310 -1.08 25.71 -0.41
N SER A 311 -0.01 26.49 -0.23
CA SER A 311 0.18 27.74 -0.97
C SER A 311 0.54 27.47 -2.43
N VAL A 312 -0.22 28.04 -3.37
CA VAL A 312 -0.03 27.85 -4.81
C VAL A 312 0.19 29.20 -5.48
N GLY A 313 1.24 29.32 -6.30
CA GLY A 313 1.50 30.50 -7.12
C GLY A 313 0.40 30.72 -8.16
N ALA A 314 0.12 31.98 -8.53
CA ALA A 314 -0.97 32.33 -9.45
C ALA A 314 -0.91 31.57 -10.80
N SER A 315 0.28 31.34 -11.33
CA SER A 315 0.50 30.63 -12.60
C SER A 315 0.75 29.13 -12.45
N THR A 316 0.88 28.61 -11.21
CA THR A 316 1.20 27.21 -10.97
C THR A 316 0.01 26.33 -11.38
N PRO A 317 0.21 25.32 -12.25
CA PRO A 317 -0.83 24.37 -12.60
C PRO A 317 -1.15 23.44 -11.43
N VAL A 318 -2.43 23.15 -11.24
CA VAL A 318 -2.93 22.18 -10.26
C VAL A 318 -3.91 21.25 -10.95
N VAL A 319 -3.69 19.94 -10.85
CA VAL A 319 -4.69 18.96 -11.27
C VAL A 319 -5.74 18.85 -10.18
N VAL A 320 -7.00 19.03 -10.55
CA VAL A 320 -8.16 19.00 -9.64
C VAL A 320 -9.06 17.84 -10.04
N ILE A 321 -9.36 16.97 -9.10
CA ILE A 321 -10.18 15.78 -9.32
C ILE A 321 -11.28 15.76 -8.24
N PRO A 322 -12.49 16.27 -8.53
CA PRO A 322 -13.60 16.19 -7.60
C PRO A 322 -14.17 14.78 -7.52
N PHE A 323 -14.61 14.38 -6.34
CA PHE A 323 -15.32 13.14 -6.08
C PHE A 323 -16.40 13.35 -5.01
N PRO A 324 -17.37 12.43 -4.85
CA PRO A 324 -18.39 12.55 -3.80
C PRO A 324 -17.77 12.65 -2.41
N PRO A 325 -18.31 13.51 -1.51
CA PRO A 325 -17.74 13.66 -0.17
C PRO A 325 -17.64 12.34 0.60
N VAL A 326 -16.49 12.09 1.18
CA VAL A 326 -16.24 10.90 2.00
C VAL A 326 -17.05 10.99 3.29
N ALA A 327 -17.90 10.01 3.56
CA ALA A 327 -18.65 9.93 4.81
C ALA A 327 -17.78 9.30 5.92
N LYS A 328 -18.15 9.54 7.18
CA LYS A 328 -17.46 8.92 8.32
C LYS A 328 -17.56 7.39 8.25
N GLY A 329 -16.42 6.71 8.36
CA GLY A 329 -16.33 5.24 8.30
C GLY A 329 -16.36 4.66 6.89
N THR A 330 -16.26 5.53 5.86
CA THR A 330 -16.11 5.12 4.46
C THR A 330 -14.77 5.56 3.90
N SER A 331 -14.42 5.08 2.72
CA SER A 331 -13.25 5.54 1.97
C SER A 331 -13.53 5.46 0.47
N VAL A 332 -12.76 6.22 -0.31
CA VAL A 332 -12.71 6.11 -1.76
C VAL A 332 -11.27 5.86 -2.19
N ARG A 333 -11.05 4.91 -3.09
CA ARG A 333 -9.74 4.68 -3.67
C ARG A 333 -9.74 5.11 -5.13
N LEU A 334 -8.85 6.03 -5.44
CA LEU A 334 -8.70 6.64 -6.75
C LEU A 334 -7.47 6.09 -7.45
N ARG A 335 -7.55 5.88 -8.75
CA ARG A 335 -6.39 5.86 -9.64
C ARG A 335 -6.37 7.16 -10.41
N ILE A 336 -5.26 7.86 -10.33
CA ILE A 336 -5.01 9.14 -10.99
C ILE A 336 -3.88 8.88 -11.99
N SER A 337 -4.11 9.16 -13.26
CA SER A 337 -3.10 9.00 -14.31
C SER A 337 -2.78 10.35 -14.93
N GLU A 338 -1.50 10.61 -15.15
CA GLU A 338 -0.98 11.87 -15.66
C GLU A 338 0.28 11.61 -16.51
N THR A 339 0.57 12.48 -17.46
CA THR A 339 1.85 12.51 -18.15
C THR A 339 2.58 13.80 -17.81
N TYR A 340 3.81 13.67 -17.35
CA TYR A 340 4.69 14.79 -17.03
C TYR A 340 5.78 14.94 -18.08
N THR A 341 6.10 16.21 -18.42
CA THR A 341 7.37 16.56 -19.08
C THR A 341 8.19 17.34 -18.06
N ALA A 342 9.38 16.83 -17.70
CA ALA A 342 10.21 17.35 -16.62
C ALA A 342 11.71 17.25 -16.97
N PRO A 343 12.26 18.15 -17.82
CA PRO A 343 13.65 18.05 -18.31
C PRO A 343 14.71 18.04 -17.20
N ALA A 344 14.46 18.71 -16.10
CA ALA A 344 15.38 18.72 -14.96
C ALA A 344 15.44 17.35 -14.23
N SER A 345 14.33 16.61 -14.24
CA SER A 345 14.24 15.31 -13.56
C SER A 345 14.48 14.13 -14.50
N TYR A 346 14.22 14.26 -15.79
CA TYR A 346 14.33 13.17 -16.73
C TYR A 346 14.96 13.65 -18.06
N ARG A 347 16.11 13.08 -18.43
CA ARG A 347 16.89 13.55 -19.57
C ARG A 347 17.82 12.47 -20.13
N LEU A 348 18.29 12.70 -21.33
CA LEU A 348 19.44 12.01 -21.91
C LEU A 348 20.70 12.88 -21.66
N GLU A 349 21.72 12.29 -21.07
CA GLU A 349 22.99 12.97 -20.77
C GLU A 349 24.15 12.05 -21.15
N ASN A 350 25.00 12.48 -22.07
CA ASN A 350 26.14 11.72 -22.59
C ASN A 350 25.78 10.29 -23.06
N GLY A 351 24.60 10.11 -23.66
CA GLY A 351 24.12 8.80 -24.11
C GLY A 351 23.50 7.92 -23.02
N GLU A 352 23.46 8.40 -21.80
CA GLU A 352 22.79 7.73 -20.67
C GLU A 352 21.44 8.38 -20.40
N LEU A 353 20.43 7.57 -20.13
CA LEU A 353 19.19 7.98 -19.49
C LEU A 353 19.50 8.34 -18.05
N VAL A 354 19.05 9.52 -17.61
CA VAL A 354 19.15 9.98 -16.23
C VAL A 354 17.74 10.34 -15.72
N PHE A 355 17.29 9.66 -14.68
CA PHE A 355 16.06 9.98 -13.96
C PHE A 355 16.42 10.33 -12.52
N ASP A 356 16.22 11.59 -12.14
CA ASP A 356 16.60 12.17 -10.85
C ASP A 356 15.38 12.81 -10.20
N ARG A 357 14.84 12.16 -9.17
CA ARG A 357 13.58 12.58 -8.55
C ARG A 357 13.50 12.20 -7.07
N SER A 358 12.90 13.08 -6.29
CA SER A 358 12.63 12.84 -4.88
C SER A 358 11.25 12.17 -4.70
N PHE A 359 11.18 11.10 -3.91
CA PHE A 359 9.99 10.30 -3.61
C PHE A 359 9.55 10.48 -2.16
N GLY A 360 8.38 11.07 -1.95
CA GLY A 360 7.79 11.25 -0.62
C GLY A 360 6.78 10.17 -0.22
N ARG A 361 6.30 9.38 -1.18
CA ARG A 361 5.32 8.33 -0.90
C ARG A 361 6.00 7.06 -0.38
N PRO A 362 5.29 6.22 0.41
CA PRO A 362 5.90 4.97 0.94
C PRO A 362 6.30 4.00 -0.16
N ARG A 363 5.55 3.93 -1.26
CA ARG A 363 5.82 3.01 -2.37
C ARG A 363 5.90 3.78 -3.68
N ASN A 364 6.98 3.54 -4.40
CA ASN A 364 7.22 4.13 -5.71
C ASN A 364 7.84 3.10 -6.63
N ALA A 365 7.45 3.07 -7.88
CA ALA A 365 8.10 2.22 -8.87
C ALA A 365 8.47 3.03 -10.11
N VAL A 366 9.56 2.63 -10.76
CA VAL A 366 10.02 3.21 -12.03
C VAL A 366 10.19 2.10 -13.04
N VAL A 367 9.55 2.26 -14.20
CA VAL A 367 9.67 1.34 -15.34
C VAL A 367 10.49 2.03 -16.41
N LEU A 368 11.64 1.45 -16.77
CA LEU A 368 12.51 1.95 -17.83
C LEU A 368 11.85 1.80 -19.20
N PRO A 369 12.20 2.63 -20.18
CA PRO A 369 11.72 2.47 -21.56
C PRO A 369 12.18 1.13 -22.16
N ALA A 370 11.46 0.64 -23.14
CA ALA A 370 11.88 -0.55 -23.88
C ALA A 370 13.26 -0.34 -24.55
N GLY A 371 14.09 -1.38 -24.56
CA GLY A 371 15.43 -1.34 -25.14
C GLY A 371 16.50 -0.65 -24.27
N TRP A 372 16.21 -0.40 -22.99
CA TRP A 372 17.18 0.13 -22.02
C TRP A 372 17.51 -0.90 -20.95
N TYR A 373 18.73 -0.87 -20.42
CA TYR A 373 19.17 -1.67 -19.28
C TYR A 373 19.70 -0.76 -18.16
N LEU A 374 19.41 -1.16 -16.90
CA LEU A 374 19.82 -0.44 -15.71
C LEU A 374 21.34 -0.46 -15.54
N THR A 375 21.94 0.71 -15.24
CA THR A 375 23.36 0.83 -14.88
C THR A 375 23.56 1.26 -13.44
N ASP A 376 22.70 2.16 -12.92
CA ASP A 376 22.82 2.72 -11.56
C ASP A 376 21.47 2.93 -10.91
N SER A 377 21.42 2.70 -9.61
CA SER A 377 20.34 3.11 -8.71
C SER A 377 20.97 3.58 -7.38
N SER A 378 20.77 4.84 -7.03
CA SER A 378 21.38 5.43 -5.81
C SER A 378 20.78 4.90 -4.51
N ILE A 379 19.57 4.36 -4.57
CA ILE A 379 18.83 3.81 -3.41
C ILE A 379 18.54 2.33 -3.68
N PRO A 380 18.59 1.46 -2.66
CA PRO A 380 18.19 0.07 -2.80
C PRO A 380 16.77 -0.06 -3.36
N ALA A 381 16.62 -0.94 -4.33
CA ALA A 381 15.35 -1.26 -4.99
C ALA A 381 15.25 -2.76 -5.26
N THR A 382 14.05 -3.29 -5.34
CA THR A 382 13.85 -4.58 -5.99
C THR A 382 13.79 -4.35 -7.49
N VAL A 383 14.53 -5.14 -8.25
CA VAL A 383 14.63 -5.02 -9.71
C VAL A 383 14.07 -6.27 -10.36
N ARG A 384 13.19 -6.09 -11.34
CA ARG A 384 12.63 -7.22 -12.11
C ARG A 384 12.39 -6.85 -13.57
N GLU A 385 12.46 -7.84 -14.41
CA GLU A 385 12.01 -7.73 -15.79
C GLU A 385 10.51 -7.99 -15.89
N LEU A 386 9.81 -7.12 -16.61
CA LEU A 386 8.39 -7.28 -16.92
C LEU A 386 8.21 -8.23 -18.13
N PRO A 387 7.00 -8.78 -18.35
CA PRO A 387 6.74 -9.67 -19.49
C PRO A 387 7.04 -9.06 -20.87
N ASP A 388 7.04 -7.73 -20.98
CA ASP A 388 7.38 -6.97 -22.19
C ASP A 388 8.88 -6.64 -22.32
N GLY A 389 9.73 -7.18 -21.43
CA GLY A 389 11.18 -7.01 -21.44
C GLY A 389 11.67 -5.69 -20.83
N ARG A 390 10.78 -4.82 -20.33
CA ARG A 390 11.17 -3.61 -19.62
C ARG A 390 11.62 -3.92 -18.19
N ILE A 391 12.52 -3.11 -17.66
CA ILE A 391 13.01 -3.23 -16.29
C ILE A 391 12.16 -2.35 -15.38
N ARG A 392 11.70 -2.92 -14.28
CA ARG A 392 10.97 -2.23 -13.20
C ARG A 392 11.82 -2.24 -11.93
N LEU A 393 11.93 -1.08 -11.30
CA LEU A 393 12.51 -0.88 -9.98
C LEU A 393 11.40 -0.50 -9.01
N ASP A 394 11.28 -1.21 -7.88
CA ASP A 394 10.34 -0.87 -6.81
C ASP A 394 11.12 -0.34 -5.60
N PHE A 395 10.74 0.85 -5.12
CA PHE A 395 11.36 1.57 -4.00
C PHE A 395 10.40 1.64 -2.82
N TRP A 396 10.95 1.41 -1.63
CA TRP A 396 10.24 1.49 -0.37
C TRP A 396 10.79 2.64 0.45
N ASN A 397 9.97 3.64 0.72
CA ASN A 397 10.34 4.75 1.60
C ASN A 397 9.65 4.54 2.96
N ASP A 398 10.38 3.99 3.91
CA ASP A 398 9.97 3.79 5.30
C ASP A 398 10.22 5.02 6.18
N ARG A 399 10.84 6.06 5.62
CA ARG A 399 11.17 7.31 6.32
C ARG A 399 9.97 8.28 6.30
N PRO A 400 9.86 9.17 7.28
CA PRO A 400 8.81 10.20 7.30
C PRO A 400 9.00 11.31 6.26
N ASP A 401 10.20 11.42 5.68
CA ASP A 401 10.60 12.41 4.68
C ASP A 401 10.79 11.80 3.27
N ASN A 402 11.27 12.60 2.34
CA ASN A 402 11.56 12.17 0.98
C ASN A 402 12.88 11.39 0.90
N ILE A 403 12.95 10.45 -0.05
CA ILE A 403 14.20 9.85 -0.52
C ILE A 403 14.55 10.41 -1.90
N ASP A 404 15.82 10.76 -2.12
CA ASP A 404 16.31 11.23 -3.41
C ASP A 404 16.82 10.04 -4.21
N VAL A 405 16.21 9.82 -5.36
CA VAL A 405 16.45 8.66 -6.21
C VAL A 405 17.07 9.11 -7.53
N LEU A 406 18.27 8.61 -7.81
CA LEU A 406 18.94 8.73 -9.10
C LEU A 406 19.01 7.36 -9.77
N ILE A 407 18.46 7.25 -10.96
CA ILE A 407 18.53 6.07 -11.82
C ILE A 407 19.26 6.43 -13.09
N LYS A 408 20.19 5.56 -13.53
CA LYS A 408 20.81 5.65 -14.85
C LYS A 408 20.60 4.35 -15.63
N ALA A 409 20.51 4.49 -16.93
CA ALA A 409 20.35 3.37 -17.85
C ALA A 409 21.02 3.65 -19.18
N ARG A 410 21.38 2.59 -19.93
CA ARG A 410 21.94 2.67 -21.28
C ARG A 410 21.09 1.91 -22.29
N ARG A 411 21.14 2.31 -23.54
CA ARG A 411 20.49 1.57 -24.62
C ARG A 411 21.13 0.18 -24.79
N LYS A 412 20.31 -0.84 -24.95
CA LYS A 412 20.75 -2.15 -25.42
C LYS A 412 21.25 -1.96 -26.86
N GLN A 413 22.41 -2.55 -27.19
CA GLN A 413 22.86 -2.56 -28.59
C GLN A 413 21.90 -3.47 -29.37
N PRO A 414 21.53 -3.09 -30.59
CA PRO A 414 20.81 -3.99 -31.49
C PRO A 414 21.69 -5.23 -31.73
N ASN A 415 21.11 -6.41 -31.52
CA ASN A 415 21.75 -7.68 -31.87
C ASN A 415 21.93 -7.78 -33.39
#